data_79094d590907e19fe6c0ea70266974f9
#
_entry.id   79094d590907e19fe6c0ea70266974f9
#
_cell.length_a   1.000
_cell.length_b   1.000
_cell.length_c   1.000
_cell.angle_alpha   90.00
_cell.angle_beta   90.00
_cell.angle_gamma   90.00
#
_symmetry.space_group_name_H-M   'P 1'
#
loop_
_entity.id
_entity.type
_entity.pdbx_description
1 polymer ?
#
loop_
_entity_poly.entity_id
_entity_poly.type
_entity_poly.pdbx_seq_one_letter_code
_entity_poly.pdbx_strand_id
1 'polypeptide(L)'
;MGRPLWEIDEELRRLKAEKKAAHTRTFKPGMRLRSFKPEAKGQRDPRQVDPAFMAWLHVDTDCIACLIEGRPAQPGPIEAAHQKLAIASKGWREGGLGPRVHDHRCAPLCAWHHRLAPNSCDTGGQRKFWDRLGLGDGVADLCRDLHAAFTTDEPALPIIHRYAMDQLHPQPSDEA
;
A
#
# COMPACT_ATOMS: atom_id res chain seq x y z
N MET A 1 -22.53 0.00 -46.49
CA MET A 1 -23.46 0.78 -45.66
C MET A 1 -23.37 0.22 -44.25
N GLY A 2 -23.03 1.06 -43.28
CA GLY A 2 -22.90 0.65 -41.86
C GLY A 2 -24.26 0.45 -41.22
N ARG A 3 -24.35 -0.44 -40.20
CA ARG A 3 -25.56 -0.62 -39.42
C ARG A 3 -25.97 0.70 -38.74
N PRO A 4 -27.26 1.06 -38.70
CA PRO A 4 -27.71 2.26 -38.04
C PRO A 4 -27.49 2.16 -36.50
N LEU A 5 -27.15 3.27 -35.89
CA LEU A 5 -26.78 3.34 -34.46
C LEU A 5 -27.86 2.80 -33.50
N TRP A 6 -29.14 2.89 -33.88
CA TRP A 6 -30.23 2.37 -33.06
C TRP A 6 -30.28 0.85 -32.98
N GLU A 7 -29.85 0.11 -34.06
CA GLU A 7 -29.73 -1.36 -34.04
C GLU A 7 -28.63 -1.81 -33.07
N ILE A 8 -27.52 -1.07 -33.03
CA ILE A 8 -26.41 -1.34 -32.11
C ILE A 8 -26.83 -1.13 -30.65
N ASP A 9 -27.62 -0.11 -30.39
CA ASP A 9 -28.11 0.20 -29.05
C ASP A 9 -29.13 -0.85 -28.55
N GLU A 10 -29.96 -1.37 -29.43
CA GLU A 10 -30.94 -2.41 -29.12
C GLU A 10 -30.25 -3.75 -28.84
N GLU A 11 -29.25 -4.11 -29.62
CA GLU A 11 -28.41 -5.29 -29.40
C GLU A 11 -27.65 -5.22 -28.07
N LEU A 12 -27.08 -4.06 -27.73
CA LEU A 12 -26.42 -3.81 -26.43
C LEU A 12 -27.38 -3.93 -25.25
N ARG A 13 -28.62 -3.45 -25.37
CA ARG A 13 -29.65 -3.61 -24.33
C ARG A 13 -30.02 -5.08 -24.13
N ARG A 14 -30.18 -5.81 -25.23
CA ARG A 14 -30.47 -7.25 -25.20
C ARG A 14 -29.35 -8.05 -24.52
N LEU A 15 -28.08 -7.81 -24.90
CA LEU A 15 -26.91 -8.47 -24.29
C LEU A 15 -26.78 -8.14 -22.79
N LYS A 16 -27.08 -6.91 -22.38
CA LYS A 16 -27.11 -6.52 -20.97
C LYS A 16 -28.21 -7.24 -20.18
N ALA A 17 -29.39 -7.40 -20.80
CA ALA A 17 -30.51 -8.11 -20.19
C ALA A 17 -30.22 -9.61 -20.05
N GLU A 18 -29.62 -10.25 -21.07
CA GLU A 18 -29.21 -11.66 -21.04
C GLU A 18 -28.12 -11.90 -19.99
N LYS A 19 -27.11 -11.02 -19.87
CA LYS A 19 -26.11 -11.08 -18.79
C LYS A 19 -26.75 -10.95 -17.42
N LYS A 20 -27.72 -10.06 -17.24
CA LYS A 20 -28.42 -9.89 -15.97
C LYS A 20 -29.27 -11.11 -15.62
N ALA A 21 -29.93 -11.74 -16.60
CA ALA A 21 -30.72 -12.96 -16.41
C ALA A 21 -29.84 -14.18 -16.08
N ALA A 22 -28.66 -14.29 -16.73
CA ALA A 22 -27.69 -15.35 -16.45
C ALA A 22 -27.02 -15.22 -15.07
N HIS A 23 -26.98 -14.02 -14.47
CA HIS A 23 -26.45 -13.79 -13.14
C HIS A 23 -27.48 -13.97 -12.00
N THR A 24 -28.76 -14.09 -12.32
CA THR A 24 -29.78 -14.53 -11.35
C THR A 24 -29.63 -16.02 -11.10
N ARG A 25 -28.62 -16.40 -10.29
CA ARG A 25 -28.58 -17.74 -9.71
C ARG A 25 -29.91 -17.97 -8.98
N THR A 26 -30.75 -18.85 -9.54
CA THR A 26 -31.94 -19.34 -8.87
C THR A 26 -31.52 -19.94 -7.52
N PHE A 27 -31.84 -19.24 -6.46
CA PHE A 27 -31.68 -19.71 -5.08
C PHE A 27 -32.59 -20.95 -4.95
N LYS A 28 -32.01 -22.15 -4.81
CA LYS A 28 -32.79 -23.36 -4.57
C LYS A 28 -33.46 -23.23 -3.20
N PRO A 29 -34.81 -23.20 -3.13
CA PRO A 29 -35.50 -23.19 -1.83
C PRO A 29 -35.17 -24.51 -1.12
N GLY A 30 -34.55 -24.42 0.07
CA GLY A 30 -34.20 -25.60 0.86
C GLY A 30 -32.73 -25.68 1.28
N MET A 31 -31.84 -24.87 0.76
CA MET A 31 -30.48 -24.81 1.25
C MET A 31 -30.45 -24.04 2.58
N ARG A 32 -30.49 -24.78 3.71
CA ARG A 32 -30.23 -24.18 5.03
C ARG A 32 -28.85 -23.54 4.94
N LEU A 33 -28.79 -22.20 4.88
CA LEU A 33 -27.59 -21.46 5.20
C LEU A 33 -27.15 -21.97 6.58
N ARG A 34 -26.02 -22.70 6.63
CA ARG A 34 -25.36 -22.94 7.91
C ARG A 34 -25.21 -21.55 8.53
N SER A 35 -25.85 -21.34 9.67
CA SER A 35 -25.65 -20.12 10.45
C SER A 35 -24.17 -20.07 10.76
N PHE A 36 -23.44 -19.31 9.94
CA PHE A 36 -22.09 -18.94 10.25
C PHE A 36 -22.23 -18.04 11.49
N LYS A 37 -22.11 -18.62 12.68
CA LYS A 37 -21.84 -17.82 13.87
C LYS A 37 -20.45 -17.24 13.61
N PRO A 38 -20.30 -15.94 13.31
CA PRO A 38 -18.97 -15.35 13.25
C PRO A 38 -18.42 -15.58 14.66
N GLU A 39 -17.38 -16.42 14.79
CA GLU A 39 -16.55 -16.38 15.98
C GLU A 39 -16.26 -14.91 16.21
N ALA A 40 -16.50 -14.42 17.42
CA ALA A 40 -16.29 -13.03 17.76
C ALA A 40 -14.85 -12.71 17.37
N LYS A 41 -14.67 -12.08 16.19
CA LYS A 41 -13.36 -11.62 15.76
C LYS A 41 -12.91 -10.69 16.85
N GLY A 42 -11.86 -11.09 17.57
CA GLY A 42 -11.32 -10.32 18.69
C GLY A 42 -11.29 -8.86 18.28
N GLN A 43 -11.76 -8.00 19.16
CA GLN A 43 -11.86 -6.57 18.93
C GLN A 43 -10.51 -6.09 18.39
N ARG A 44 -10.51 -5.59 17.17
CA ARG A 44 -9.27 -5.09 16.54
C ARG A 44 -8.84 -3.85 17.31
N ASP A 45 -7.57 -3.75 17.60
CA ASP A 45 -7.01 -2.55 18.19
C ASP A 45 -7.43 -1.32 17.36
N PRO A 46 -7.88 -0.24 18.01
CA PRO A 46 -8.25 0.98 17.31
C PRO A 46 -7.04 1.50 16.52
N ARG A 47 -7.29 2.05 15.33
CA ARG A 47 -6.24 2.70 14.55
C ARG A 47 -5.57 3.80 15.38
N GLN A 48 -4.26 3.74 15.47
CA GLN A 48 -3.47 4.84 16.00
C GLN A 48 -3.34 5.91 14.92
N VAL A 49 -3.84 7.10 15.20
CA VAL A 49 -3.80 8.27 14.33
C VAL A 49 -2.81 9.25 14.93
N ASP A 50 -1.80 9.64 14.17
CA ASP A 50 -0.76 10.59 14.58
C ASP A 50 -0.58 11.68 13.51
N PRO A 51 -1.41 12.74 13.52
CA PRO A 51 -1.31 13.83 12.57
C PRO A 51 0.01 14.59 12.64
N ALA A 52 0.64 14.64 13.82
CA ALA A 52 1.91 15.34 14.00
C ALA A 52 3.04 14.58 13.32
N PHE A 53 3.10 13.25 13.49
CA PHE A 53 4.04 12.40 12.77
C PHE A 53 3.84 12.48 11.25
N MET A 54 2.59 12.45 10.79
CA MET A 54 2.28 12.59 9.38
C MET A 54 2.77 13.94 8.81
N ALA A 55 2.54 15.04 9.54
CA ALA A 55 3.02 16.36 9.14
C ALA A 55 4.56 16.42 9.14
N TRP A 56 5.21 15.83 10.13
CA TRP A 56 6.67 15.75 10.21
C TRP A 56 7.29 15.01 9.03
N LEU A 57 6.66 13.92 8.54
CA LEU A 57 7.12 13.20 7.35
C LEU A 57 7.02 14.03 6.04
N HIS A 58 6.28 15.13 6.02
CA HIS A 58 6.19 16.02 4.86
C HIS A 58 7.25 17.12 4.87
N VAL A 59 7.93 17.35 6.00
CA VAL A 59 8.89 18.44 6.19
C VAL A 59 10.29 17.86 6.24
N ASP A 60 11.22 18.46 5.49
CA ASP A 60 12.64 18.12 5.50
C ASP A 60 12.96 16.62 5.35
N THR A 61 12.20 15.94 4.51
CA THR A 61 12.41 14.53 4.18
C THR A 61 12.65 14.34 2.69
N ASP A 62 13.38 13.29 2.33
CA ASP A 62 13.61 12.86 0.96
C ASP A 62 12.77 11.64 0.61
N CYS A 63 12.49 11.47 -0.68
CA CYS A 63 11.90 10.23 -1.18
C CYS A 63 12.93 9.11 -1.14
N ILE A 64 12.75 8.13 -0.26
CA ILE A 64 13.68 7.01 -0.14
C ILE A 64 13.86 6.23 -1.46
N ALA A 65 12.80 6.09 -2.25
CA ALA A 65 12.90 5.41 -3.54
C ALA A 65 13.77 6.20 -4.55
N CYS A 66 13.70 7.53 -4.57
CA CYS A 66 14.58 8.35 -5.40
C CYS A 66 16.04 8.17 -4.99
N LEU A 67 16.32 8.13 -3.70
CA LEU A 67 17.69 7.95 -3.19
C LEU A 67 18.25 6.57 -3.58
N ILE A 68 17.50 5.50 -3.37
CA ILE A 68 17.90 4.13 -3.75
C ILE A 68 18.11 4.00 -5.26
N GLU A 69 17.25 4.61 -6.08
CA GLU A 69 17.38 4.58 -7.54
C GLU A 69 18.45 5.54 -8.09
N GLY A 70 19.11 6.33 -7.24
CA GLY A 70 20.09 7.34 -7.64
C GLY A 70 19.49 8.42 -8.55
N ARG A 71 18.20 8.71 -8.39
CA ARG A 71 17.48 9.69 -9.21
C ARG A 71 17.33 11.02 -8.47
N PRO A 72 17.30 12.14 -9.20
CA PRO A 72 16.97 13.42 -8.59
C PRO A 72 15.56 13.35 -7.99
N ALA A 73 15.36 14.07 -6.88
CA ALA A 73 14.06 14.22 -6.26
C ALA A 73 13.04 14.71 -7.30
N GLN A 74 11.89 14.04 -7.36
CA GLN A 74 10.82 14.46 -8.26
C GLN A 74 10.17 15.74 -7.72
N PRO A 75 9.72 16.67 -8.59
CA PRO A 75 9.03 17.87 -8.16
C PRO A 75 7.79 17.54 -7.34
N GLY A 76 7.54 18.31 -6.30
CA GLY A 76 6.36 18.18 -5.45
C GLY A 76 6.67 17.75 -4.01
N PRO A 77 5.67 17.78 -3.15
CA PRO A 77 5.86 17.42 -1.75
C PRO A 77 6.13 15.92 -1.57
N ILE A 78 6.84 15.59 -0.51
CA ILE A 78 6.92 14.22 -0.04
C ILE A 78 5.58 13.84 0.59
N GLU A 79 5.10 12.66 0.29
CA GLU A 79 3.84 12.11 0.79
C GLU A 79 4.13 10.96 1.78
N ALA A 80 3.38 10.91 2.86
CA ALA A 80 3.45 9.82 3.82
C ALA A 80 2.68 8.60 3.27
N ALA A 81 3.39 7.66 2.68
CA ALA A 81 2.84 6.46 2.06
C ALA A 81 2.56 5.37 3.11
N HIS A 82 1.29 5.09 3.38
CA HIS A 82 0.89 4.04 4.33
C HIS A 82 1.23 2.63 3.83
N GLN A 83 1.90 1.84 4.66
CA GLN A 83 2.31 0.48 4.34
C GLN A 83 1.25 -0.53 4.81
N LYS A 84 0.55 -1.15 3.86
CA LYS A 84 -0.53 -2.14 4.09
C LYS A 84 -0.01 -3.58 4.08
N LEU A 85 1.30 -3.76 3.99
CA LEU A 85 1.94 -5.08 3.91
C LEU A 85 1.68 -5.93 5.15
N ALA A 86 1.49 -7.23 4.92
CA ALA A 86 1.66 -8.22 5.97
C ALA A 86 3.14 -8.59 6.07
N ILE A 87 3.73 -8.38 7.25
CA ILE A 87 5.10 -8.76 7.58
C ILE A 87 5.05 -9.47 8.93
N ALA A 88 4.88 -10.79 8.90
CA ALA A 88 4.64 -11.58 10.11
C ALA A 88 5.81 -11.49 11.11
N SER A 89 7.06 -11.47 10.62
CA SER A 89 8.29 -11.31 11.43
C SER A 89 8.33 -9.98 12.20
N LYS A 90 7.60 -8.97 11.75
CA LYS A 90 7.51 -7.64 12.38
C LYS A 90 6.16 -7.39 13.07
N GLY A 91 5.32 -8.42 13.19
CA GLY A 91 3.97 -8.31 13.76
C GLY A 91 2.99 -7.49 12.92
N TRP A 92 3.34 -7.17 11.67
CA TRP A 92 2.45 -6.45 10.77
C TRP A 92 1.45 -7.41 10.13
N ARG A 93 0.18 -7.18 10.40
CA ARG A 93 -0.91 -7.88 9.75
C ARG A 93 -1.32 -7.12 8.49
N GLU A 94 -1.78 -7.82 7.47
CA GLU A 94 -2.28 -7.22 6.24
C GLU A 94 -3.42 -6.23 6.55
N GLY A 95 -3.28 -5.02 6.03
CA GLY A 95 -4.37 -4.06 6.02
C GLY A 95 -5.40 -4.49 4.97
N GLY A 96 -6.43 -5.25 5.38
CA GLY A 96 -7.50 -5.68 4.47
C GLY A 96 -8.31 -4.51 3.91
N LEU A 97 -9.22 -4.82 2.96
CA LEU A 97 -10.22 -3.86 2.45
C LEU A 97 -11.05 -3.34 3.64
N GLY A 98 -10.73 -2.16 4.14
CA GLY A 98 -11.51 -1.49 5.17
C GLY A 98 -10.73 -0.82 6.28
N PRO A 99 -9.98 -1.50 7.17
CA PRO A 99 -9.26 -0.77 8.22
C PRO A 99 -8.02 -0.10 7.64
N ARG A 100 -7.91 1.20 7.86
CA ARG A 100 -6.68 1.93 7.59
C ARG A 100 -5.61 1.43 8.56
N VAL A 101 -4.38 1.28 8.08
CA VAL A 101 -3.22 0.96 8.92
C VAL A 101 -2.87 2.13 9.84
N HIS A 102 -2.12 1.84 10.90
CA HIS A 102 -1.63 2.86 11.84
C HIS A 102 -0.71 3.86 11.14
N ASP A 103 -0.72 5.12 11.54
CA ASP A 103 0.07 6.18 10.91
C ASP A 103 1.59 5.98 11.09
N HIS A 104 2.03 5.31 12.16
CA HIS A 104 3.44 4.94 12.33
C HIS A 104 3.98 3.94 11.27
N ARG A 105 3.12 3.46 10.36
CA ARG A 105 3.52 2.60 9.23
C ARG A 105 3.59 3.40 7.93
N CYS A 106 4.17 4.57 7.95
CA CYS A 106 4.34 5.41 6.79
C CYS A 106 5.81 5.53 6.40
N ALA A 107 6.06 5.48 5.08
CA ALA A 107 7.36 5.77 4.49
C ALA A 107 7.27 7.04 3.63
N PRO A 108 8.33 7.89 3.59
CA PRO A 108 8.34 9.10 2.78
C PRO A 108 8.59 8.78 1.32
N LEU A 109 7.62 9.07 0.46
CA LEU A 109 7.70 8.90 -0.98
C LEU A 109 7.23 10.16 -1.70
N CYS A 110 7.87 10.52 -2.81
CA CYS A 110 7.32 11.53 -3.71
C CYS A 110 6.05 11.00 -4.40
N ALA A 111 5.20 11.88 -4.90
CA ALA A 111 3.94 11.51 -5.57
C ALA A 111 4.15 10.50 -6.72
N TRP A 112 5.29 10.58 -7.43
CA TRP A 112 5.63 9.64 -8.49
C TRP A 112 5.78 8.21 -7.96
N HIS A 113 6.61 8.01 -6.93
CA HIS A 113 6.84 6.68 -6.35
C HIS A 113 5.69 6.20 -5.48
N HIS A 114 4.90 7.11 -4.91
CA HIS A 114 3.75 6.74 -4.10
C HIS A 114 2.59 6.21 -4.97
N ARG A 115 2.18 6.95 -6.02
CA ARG A 115 0.90 6.67 -6.70
C ARG A 115 0.87 6.93 -8.22
N LEU A 116 1.80 7.70 -8.80
CA LEU A 116 1.67 8.13 -10.20
C LEU A 116 2.37 7.18 -11.19
N ALA A 117 3.50 6.58 -10.82
CA ALA A 117 4.20 5.65 -11.69
C ALA A 117 3.40 4.33 -11.86
N PRO A 118 3.49 3.65 -13.01
CA PRO A 118 2.81 2.36 -13.24
C PRO A 118 3.18 1.29 -12.22
N ASN A 119 4.40 1.32 -11.69
CA ASN A 119 4.92 0.40 -10.67
C ASN A 119 5.15 1.13 -9.33
N SER A 120 4.33 2.14 -9.03
CA SER A 120 4.39 2.85 -7.76
C SER A 120 3.92 1.98 -6.60
N CYS A 121 4.16 2.45 -5.39
CA CYS A 121 3.82 1.75 -4.16
C CYS A 121 2.33 1.35 -4.10
N ASP A 122 1.43 2.25 -4.50
CA ASP A 122 -0.02 1.98 -4.47
C ASP A 122 -0.54 1.25 -5.71
N THR A 123 0.02 1.49 -6.92
CA THR A 123 -0.49 0.92 -8.17
C THR A 123 0.15 -0.40 -8.55
N GLY A 124 1.45 -0.55 -8.30
CA GLY A 124 2.24 -1.75 -8.65
C GLY A 124 2.18 -2.86 -7.59
N GLY A 125 1.60 -2.57 -6.43
CA GLY A 125 1.59 -3.47 -5.28
C GLY A 125 2.81 -3.28 -4.38
N GLN A 126 2.56 -2.99 -3.10
CA GLN A 126 3.59 -2.58 -2.14
C GLN A 126 4.71 -3.60 -1.97
N ARG A 127 4.40 -4.92 -1.93
CA ARG A 127 5.43 -5.97 -1.83
C ARG A 127 6.42 -5.88 -2.98
N LYS A 128 5.93 -5.89 -4.21
CA LYS A 128 6.77 -5.81 -5.41
C LYS A 128 7.58 -4.52 -5.48
N PHE A 129 6.99 -3.41 -5.01
CA PHE A 129 7.65 -2.13 -4.97
C PHE A 129 8.87 -2.15 -4.05
N TRP A 130 8.71 -2.64 -2.81
CA TRP A 130 9.81 -2.69 -1.84
C TRP A 130 10.83 -3.77 -2.14
N ASP A 131 10.41 -4.92 -2.68
CA ASP A 131 11.35 -5.97 -3.13
C ASP A 131 12.23 -5.47 -4.28
N ARG A 132 11.67 -4.71 -5.24
CA ARG A 132 12.42 -4.09 -6.33
C ARG A 132 13.46 -3.08 -5.84
N LEU A 133 13.18 -2.38 -4.76
CA LEU A 133 14.10 -1.43 -4.13
C LEU A 133 15.09 -2.11 -3.17
N GLY A 134 15.03 -3.44 -3.02
CA GLY A 134 15.90 -4.19 -2.12
C GLY A 134 15.51 -4.13 -0.64
N LEU A 135 14.56 -3.27 -0.28
CA LEU A 135 14.14 -3.12 1.13
C LEU A 135 13.30 -4.29 1.63
N GLY A 136 12.46 -4.89 0.79
CA GLY A 136 11.60 -6.00 1.20
C GLY A 136 10.86 -5.75 2.51
N ASP A 137 11.05 -6.64 3.48
CA ASP A 137 10.49 -6.52 4.83
C ASP A 137 11.16 -5.40 5.66
N GLY A 138 12.34 -4.93 5.28
CA GLY A 138 13.06 -3.84 5.94
C GLY A 138 12.31 -2.50 5.92
N VAL A 139 11.30 -2.35 5.07
CA VAL A 139 10.41 -1.19 5.12
C VAL A 139 9.72 -1.03 6.47
N ALA A 140 9.47 -2.14 7.17
CA ALA A 140 8.88 -2.08 8.52
C ALA A 140 9.86 -1.50 9.53
N ASP A 141 11.14 -1.82 9.41
CA ASP A 141 12.19 -1.26 10.26
C ASP A 141 12.39 0.22 9.97
N LEU A 142 12.41 0.62 8.68
CA LEU A 142 12.43 2.03 8.29
C LEU A 142 11.27 2.81 8.93
N CYS A 143 10.05 2.33 8.82
CA CYS A 143 8.87 3.01 9.40
C CYS A 143 8.98 3.11 10.92
N ARG A 144 9.45 2.07 11.59
CA ARG A 144 9.67 2.05 13.04
C ARG A 144 10.72 3.07 13.46
N ASP A 145 11.85 3.10 12.77
CA ASP A 145 12.96 3.99 13.09
C ASP A 145 12.60 5.46 12.84
N LEU A 146 11.84 5.75 11.77
CA LEU A 146 11.28 7.09 11.53
C LEU A 146 10.33 7.53 12.64
N HIS A 147 9.45 6.64 13.08
CA HIS A 147 8.53 6.97 14.18
C HIS A 147 9.27 7.15 15.52
N ALA A 148 10.32 6.36 15.77
CA ALA A 148 11.18 6.53 16.93
C ALA A 148 11.88 7.91 16.92
N ALA A 149 12.47 8.29 15.78
CA ALA A 149 13.11 9.60 15.60
C ALA A 149 12.13 10.76 15.83
N PHE A 150 10.92 10.67 15.30
CA PHE A 150 9.88 11.67 15.58
C PHE A 150 9.59 11.80 17.08
N THR A 151 9.52 10.67 17.81
CA THR A 151 9.26 10.70 19.27
C THR A 151 10.42 11.24 20.09
N THR A 152 11.64 11.21 19.57
CA THR A 152 12.86 11.73 20.20
C THR A 152 13.29 13.09 19.65
N ASP A 153 12.49 13.70 18.77
CA ASP A 153 12.78 14.97 18.09
C ASP A 153 14.08 14.94 17.27
N GLU A 154 14.38 13.78 16.68
CA GLU A 154 15.52 13.58 15.79
C GLU A 154 15.13 13.81 14.33
N PRO A 155 16.04 14.27 13.45
CA PRO A 155 15.75 14.50 12.04
C PRO A 155 15.56 13.18 11.26
N ALA A 156 14.63 13.18 10.28
CA ALA A 156 14.35 12.02 9.42
C ALA A 156 15.46 11.70 8.41
N LEU A 157 16.12 12.73 7.87
CA LEU A 157 17.07 12.58 6.76
C LEU A 157 18.20 11.58 7.04
N PRO A 158 18.89 11.59 8.18
CA PRO A 158 19.97 10.62 8.45
C PRO A 158 19.47 9.16 8.40
N ILE A 159 18.25 8.92 8.84
CA ILE A 159 17.64 7.58 8.83
C ILE A 159 17.36 7.16 7.39
N ILE A 160 16.70 8.01 6.61
CA ILE A 160 16.36 7.74 5.22
C ILE A 160 17.63 7.47 4.40
N HIS A 161 18.67 8.31 4.57
CA HIS A 161 19.94 8.14 3.89
C HIS A 161 20.64 6.84 4.28
N ARG A 162 20.65 6.47 5.56
CA ARG A 162 21.21 5.19 6.00
C ARG A 162 20.55 4.02 5.28
N TYR A 163 19.22 3.94 5.30
CA TYR A 163 18.48 2.87 4.61
C TYR A 163 18.73 2.86 3.10
N ALA A 164 18.86 4.02 2.46
CA ALA A 164 19.18 4.10 1.04
C ALA A 164 20.61 3.60 0.77
N MET A 165 21.59 4.00 1.58
CA MET A 165 22.98 3.58 1.41
C MET A 165 23.20 2.10 1.64
N ASP A 166 22.47 1.48 2.59
CA ASP A 166 22.52 0.05 2.85
C ASP A 166 22.05 -0.75 1.61
N GLN A 167 21.13 -0.22 0.81
CA GLN A 167 20.71 -0.84 -0.44
C GLN A 167 21.70 -0.64 -1.59
N LEU A 168 22.39 0.48 -1.61
CA LEU A 168 23.42 0.77 -2.64
C LEU A 168 24.72 0.00 -2.37
N HIS A 169 25.02 -0.29 -1.11
CA HIS A 169 26.22 -0.97 -0.67
C HIS A 169 25.85 -2.14 0.28
N PRO A 170 25.22 -3.21 -0.25
CA PRO A 170 24.86 -4.33 0.59
C PRO A 170 26.12 -4.90 1.25
N GLN A 171 26.13 -4.94 2.58
CA GLN A 171 27.21 -5.56 3.32
C GLN A 171 27.27 -7.05 2.95
N PRO A 172 28.46 -7.65 2.78
CA PRO A 172 28.57 -9.08 2.59
C PRO A 172 27.86 -9.77 3.76
N SER A 173 26.92 -10.67 3.44
CA SER A 173 26.28 -11.49 4.46
C SER A 173 27.34 -12.28 5.20
N ASP A 174 27.43 -12.13 6.52
CA ASP A 174 28.25 -12.97 7.39
C ASP A 174 27.69 -14.41 7.44
N GLU A 175 27.53 -15.03 6.28
CA GLU A 175 27.28 -16.46 6.17
C GLU A 175 28.64 -17.20 6.07
N ALA A 176 29.16 -17.54 7.23
CA ALA A 176 30.23 -18.52 7.38
C ALA A 176 29.83 -19.60 8.38
#